data_1116702a6c93b20a4992f413985443e8
#
_entry.id   1116702a6c93b20a4992f413985443e8
#
_cell.length_a   1.000
_cell.length_b   1.000
_cell.length_c   1.000
_cell.angle_alpha   90.00
_cell.angle_beta   90.00
_cell.angle_gamma   90.00
#
_symmetry.space_group_name_H-M   'P 1'
#
loop_
_entity.id
_entity.type
_entity.pdbx_description
1 polymer ?
#
loop_
_entity_poly.entity_id
_entity_poly.type
_entity_poly.pdbx_seq_one_letter_code
_entity_poly.pdbx_strand_id
1 'polypeptide(L)'
;MKVQKNTIVSLKYRLTDAQDNLIEESAGPMIYLHGGYDGTFPKIEEAVDGHDVGYETTIQLEPADAFGDYDPDLLKIEPRSRFPEPLEVGMQFEGLLDDDETPVEEEDDEDPLIYTVTDLAEDKVVLDGNHPLAGLALKFWLVVSDVREATEEELEDGHPQGAFGLDVDDDSDMDVDEEPPAPPVVQRPTLH
;
A
#
# COMPACT_ATOMS: atom_id res chain seq x y z
N MET A 1 26.46 6.46 8.08
CA MET A 1 26.50 5.00 7.86
C MET A 1 26.09 4.74 6.43
N LYS A 2 26.72 3.77 5.76
CA LYS A 2 26.38 3.41 4.38
C LYS A 2 25.29 2.38 4.34
N VAL A 3 24.48 2.45 3.31
CA VAL A 3 23.55 1.39 2.96
C VAL A 3 24.34 0.15 2.60
N GLN A 4 24.09 -0.94 3.27
CA GLN A 4 24.75 -2.23 3.05
C GLN A 4 23.86 -3.36 3.57
N LYS A 5 24.17 -4.60 3.22
CA LYS A 5 23.43 -5.75 3.70
C LYS A 5 23.27 -5.71 5.24
N ASN A 6 22.08 -6.06 5.71
CA ASN A 6 21.70 -6.07 7.14
C ASN A 6 21.63 -4.66 7.77
N THR A 7 21.31 -3.65 6.99
CA THR A 7 20.97 -2.33 7.53
C THR A 7 19.49 -2.01 7.31
N ILE A 8 18.91 -1.28 8.24
CA ILE A 8 17.59 -0.68 8.07
C ILE A 8 17.78 0.66 7.39
N VAL A 9 17.11 0.83 6.26
CA VAL A 9 17.20 2.02 5.41
C VAL A 9 15.87 2.73 5.39
N SER A 10 15.91 4.04 5.62
CA SER A 10 14.75 4.92 5.48
C SER A 10 14.89 5.73 4.20
N LEU A 11 13.94 5.59 3.28
CA LEU A 11 13.90 6.30 2.02
C LEU A 11 12.71 7.25 1.96
N LYS A 12 12.93 8.48 1.56
CA LYS A 12 11.87 9.32 1.03
C LYS A 12 11.79 9.07 -0.46
N TYR A 13 10.58 8.99 -0.98
CA TYR A 13 10.37 8.75 -2.39
C TYR A 13 9.28 9.64 -2.98
N ARG A 14 9.38 9.82 -4.28
CA ARG A 14 8.32 10.37 -5.12
C ARG A 14 8.19 9.48 -6.35
N LEU A 15 6.97 9.07 -6.62
CA LEU A 15 6.62 8.20 -7.72
C LEU A 15 5.92 9.01 -8.81
N THR A 16 6.44 8.92 -10.01
CA THR A 16 5.84 9.52 -11.20
C THR A 16 5.73 8.49 -12.33
N ASP A 17 4.87 8.77 -13.28
CA ASP A 17 4.83 8.01 -14.54
C ASP A 17 5.98 8.40 -15.48
N ALA A 18 6.03 7.77 -16.66
CA ALA A 18 7.04 8.05 -17.67
C ALA A 18 6.97 9.50 -18.22
N GLN A 19 5.84 10.18 -18.06
CA GLN A 19 5.59 11.56 -18.47
C GLN A 19 5.84 12.58 -17.35
N ASP A 20 6.38 12.14 -16.21
CA ASP A 20 6.64 12.94 -15.00
C ASP A 20 5.36 13.46 -14.29
N ASN A 21 4.21 12.82 -14.53
CA ASN A 21 3.03 13.09 -13.74
C ASN A 21 3.16 12.43 -12.38
N LEU A 22 2.91 13.19 -11.31
CA LEU A 22 2.98 12.70 -9.94
C LEU A 22 1.87 11.67 -9.70
N ILE A 23 2.26 10.47 -9.28
CA ILE A 23 1.35 9.40 -8.85
C ILE A 23 1.26 9.41 -7.33
N GLU A 24 2.42 9.41 -6.65
CA GLU A 24 2.50 9.35 -5.20
C GLU A 24 3.74 10.09 -4.70
N GLU A 25 3.61 10.75 -3.58
CA GLU A 25 4.73 11.32 -2.82
C GLU A 25 4.63 10.83 -1.38
N SER A 26 5.72 10.25 -0.88
CA SER A 26 5.72 9.71 0.47
C SER A 26 5.48 10.79 1.53
N ALA A 27 4.45 10.63 2.35
CA ALA A 27 4.21 11.48 3.52
C ALA A 27 5.25 11.25 4.63
N GLY A 28 5.79 10.04 4.69
CA GLY A 28 6.86 9.62 5.61
C GLY A 28 7.90 8.77 4.89
N PRO A 29 9.02 8.43 5.52
CA PRO A 29 10.01 7.57 4.92
C PRO A 29 9.49 6.13 4.79
N MET A 30 9.71 5.49 3.65
CA MET A 30 9.61 4.05 3.51
C MET A 30 10.81 3.43 4.24
N ILE A 31 10.56 2.49 5.14
CA ILE A 31 11.59 1.85 5.94
C ILE A 31 11.64 0.37 5.57
N TYR A 32 12.82 -0.14 5.26
CA TYR A 32 12.99 -1.54 4.89
C TYR A 32 14.34 -2.10 5.35
N LEU A 33 14.42 -3.43 5.43
CA LEU A 33 15.65 -4.15 5.71
C LEU A 33 16.39 -4.41 4.38
N HIS A 34 17.59 -3.84 4.25
CA HIS A 34 18.40 -3.91 3.03
C HIS A 34 19.23 -5.20 2.93
N GLY A 35 19.23 -5.80 1.76
CA GLY A 35 20.08 -6.95 1.45
C GLY A 35 19.35 -8.17 0.92
N GLY A 36 18.24 -8.00 0.19
CA GLY A 36 17.48 -9.07 -0.45
C GLY A 36 16.50 -9.77 0.49
N TYR A 37 15.82 -8.99 1.32
CA TYR A 37 14.75 -9.45 2.22
C TYR A 37 13.35 -9.11 1.66
N ASP A 38 13.24 -8.77 0.38
CA ASP A 38 12.01 -8.41 -0.34
C ASP A 38 11.23 -7.22 0.26
N GLY A 39 11.89 -6.39 1.04
CA GLY A 39 11.29 -5.20 1.66
C GLY A 39 11.04 -4.03 0.69
N THR A 40 11.60 -4.09 -0.52
CA THR A 40 11.39 -3.12 -1.61
C THR A 40 11.81 -3.72 -2.95
N PHE A 41 11.59 -2.99 -4.04
CA PHE A 41 12.00 -3.46 -5.37
C PHE A 41 13.53 -3.62 -5.47
N PRO A 42 14.05 -4.72 -6.05
CA PRO A 42 15.48 -4.99 -6.15
C PRO A 42 16.27 -3.85 -6.78
N LYS A 43 15.75 -3.19 -7.79
CA LYS A 43 16.39 -2.03 -8.42
C LYS A 43 16.48 -0.80 -7.51
N ILE A 44 15.59 -0.64 -6.55
CA ILE A 44 15.69 0.40 -5.53
C ILE A 44 16.85 0.05 -4.60
N GLU A 45 16.97 -1.21 -4.17
CA GLU A 45 18.09 -1.66 -3.35
C GLU A 45 19.43 -1.41 -4.05
N GLU A 46 19.57 -1.83 -5.31
CA GLU A 46 20.79 -1.61 -6.09
C GLU A 46 21.16 -0.13 -6.24
N ALA A 47 20.15 0.72 -6.42
CA ALA A 47 20.38 2.15 -6.64
C ALA A 47 20.92 2.88 -5.41
N VAL A 48 20.64 2.40 -4.21
CA VAL A 48 21.04 3.02 -2.95
C VAL A 48 22.18 2.28 -2.24
N ASP A 49 22.52 1.05 -2.68
CA ASP A 49 23.59 0.24 -2.08
C ASP A 49 24.94 0.96 -2.08
N GLY A 50 25.65 0.90 -0.95
CA GLY A 50 26.95 1.55 -0.76
C GLY A 50 26.93 3.06 -0.59
N HIS A 51 25.78 3.71 -0.66
CA HIS A 51 25.63 5.15 -0.52
C HIS A 51 25.36 5.56 0.93
N ASP A 52 25.64 6.83 1.24
CA ASP A 52 25.45 7.39 2.57
C ASP A 52 24.09 8.13 2.70
N VAL A 53 23.69 8.42 3.93
CA VAL A 53 22.55 9.30 4.23
C VAL A 53 22.70 10.62 3.48
N GLY A 54 21.62 11.08 2.86
CA GLY A 54 21.59 12.28 2.01
C GLY A 54 21.83 12.00 0.51
N TYR A 55 22.13 10.75 0.15
CA TYR A 55 22.20 10.37 -1.27
C TYR A 55 20.83 10.47 -1.92
N GLU A 56 20.83 11.08 -3.10
CA GLU A 56 19.64 11.30 -3.91
C GLU A 56 19.84 10.72 -5.32
N THR A 57 18.84 10.03 -5.81
CA THR A 57 18.86 9.47 -7.17
C THR A 57 17.47 9.36 -7.75
N THR A 58 17.39 9.26 -9.07
CA THR A 58 16.15 8.93 -9.78
C THR A 58 16.38 7.69 -10.61
N ILE A 59 15.53 6.69 -10.45
CA ILE A 59 15.57 5.46 -11.22
C ILE A 59 14.27 5.29 -11.99
N GLN A 60 14.33 4.59 -13.11
CA GLN A 60 13.16 4.15 -13.85
C GLN A 60 13.02 2.64 -13.70
N LEU A 61 11.81 2.21 -13.38
CA LEU A 61 11.42 0.81 -13.34
C LEU A 61 10.49 0.52 -14.52
N GLU A 62 10.83 -0.51 -15.28
CA GLU A 62 9.89 -1.07 -16.25
C GLU A 62 8.78 -1.86 -15.51
N PRO A 63 7.63 -2.11 -16.14
CA PRO A 63 6.53 -2.82 -15.48
C PRO A 63 6.95 -4.12 -14.80
N ALA A 64 7.75 -4.95 -15.48
CA ALA A 64 8.22 -6.23 -14.96
C ALA A 64 9.14 -6.11 -13.72
N ASP A 65 9.75 -4.94 -13.49
CA ASP A 65 10.60 -4.66 -12.34
C ASP A 65 9.86 -3.92 -11.19
N ALA A 66 8.58 -3.62 -11.41
CA ALA A 66 7.73 -2.88 -10.46
C ALA A 66 6.46 -3.68 -10.15
N PHE A 67 5.31 -3.24 -10.64
CA PHE A 67 4.00 -3.85 -10.34
C PHE A 67 3.55 -4.89 -11.39
N GLY A 68 4.45 -5.33 -12.25
CA GLY A 68 4.17 -6.31 -13.29
C GLY A 68 3.55 -5.71 -14.56
N ASP A 69 3.54 -6.52 -15.61
CA ASP A 69 2.88 -6.18 -16.85
C ASP A 69 1.34 -6.21 -16.68
N TYR A 70 0.65 -5.42 -17.49
CA TYR A 70 -0.81 -5.48 -17.52
C TYR A 70 -1.27 -6.81 -18.14
N ASP A 71 -2.10 -7.54 -17.43
CA ASP A 71 -2.67 -8.81 -17.87
C ASP A 71 -4.14 -8.63 -18.28
N PRO A 72 -4.47 -8.70 -19.58
CA PRO A 72 -5.84 -8.59 -20.03
C PRO A 72 -6.74 -9.77 -19.60
N ASP A 73 -6.16 -10.89 -19.18
CA ASP A 73 -6.94 -12.06 -18.70
C ASP A 73 -7.52 -11.81 -17.29
N LEU A 74 -6.99 -10.82 -16.57
CA LEU A 74 -7.55 -10.35 -15.30
C LEU A 74 -8.71 -9.36 -15.45
N LEU A 75 -9.06 -9.00 -16.70
CA LEU A 75 -10.23 -8.18 -16.98
C LEU A 75 -11.45 -9.08 -17.09
N LYS A 76 -12.45 -8.89 -16.23
CA LYS A 76 -13.68 -9.68 -16.20
C LYS A 76 -14.90 -8.81 -16.45
N ILE A 77 -15.88 -9.36 -17.16
CA ILE A 77 -17.18 -8.72 -17.39
C ILE A 77 -18.24 -9.60 -16.75
N GLU A 78 -18.87 -9.08 -15.70
CA GLU A 78 -19.83 -9.81 -14.90
C GLU A 78 -21.22 -9.15 -14.94
N PRO A 79 -22.32 -9.91 -14.72
CA PRO A 79 -23.65 -9.35 -14.57
C PRO A 79 -23.71 -8.43 -13.33
N ARG A 80 -24.23 -7.22 -13.49
CA ARG A 80 -24.40 -6.25 -12.40
C ARG A 80 -25.21 -6.81 -11.22
N SER A 81 -26.14 -7.72 -11.50
CA SER A 81 -26.99 -8.35 -10.49
C SER A 81 -26.25 -9.21 -9.46
N ARG A 82 -24.98 -9.55 -9.71
CA ARG A 82 -24.13 -10.31 -8.77
C ARG A 82 -23.53 -9.45 -7.66
N PHE A 83 -23.60 -8.14 -7.78
CA PHE A 83 -22.97 -7.18 -6.88
C PHE A 83 -23.98 -6.40 -6.05
N PRO A 84 -23.62 -5.98 -4.83
CA PRO A 84 -24.49 -5.17 -3.99
C PRO A 84 -24.69 -3.77 -4.59
N GLU A 85 -25.88 -3.21 -4.40
CA GLU A 85 -26.15 -1.81 -4.78
C GLU A 85 -26.07 -0.90 -3.54
N PRO A 86 -25.57 0.35 -3.70
CA PRO A 86 -25.14 1.00 -4.93
C PRO A 86 -23.76 0.51 -5.38
N LEU A 87 -23.59 0.31 -6.70
CA LEU A 87 -22.33 -0.09 -7.31
C LEU A 87 -21.74 1.10 -8.07
N GLU A 88 -20.50 1.45 -7.78
CA GLU A 88 -19.81 2.61 -8.35
C GLU A 88 -18.44 2.22 -8.93
N VAL A 89 -17.99 2.97 -9.94
CA VAL A 89 -16.62 2.83 -10.46
C VAL A 89 -15.61 3.17 -9.36
N GLY A 90 -14.60 2.33 -9.20
CA GLY A 90 -13.59 2.41 -8.15
C GLY A 90 -13.86 1.53 -6.92
N MET A 91 -15.03 0.89 -6.83
CA MET A 91 -15.27 -0.11 -5.79
C MET A 91 -14.39 -1.34 -6.01
N GLN A 92 -13.97 -1.96 -4.91
CA GLN A 92 -13.11 -3.14 -4.91
C GLN A 92 -13.84 -4.34 -4.32
N PHE A 93 -13.60 -5.50 -4.89
CA PHE A 93 -14.14 -6.78 -4.45
C PHE A 93 -13.02 -7.81 -4.38
N GLU A 94 -12.95 -8.54 -3.28
CA GLU A 94 -12.07 -9.69 -3.14
C GLU A 94 -12.70 -10.91 -3.80
N GLY A 95 -11.94 -11.58 -4.64
CA GLY A 95 -12.30 -12.86 -5.25
C GLY A 95 -13.64 -12.82 -5.97
N LEU A 96 -13.66 -13.07 -7.26
CA LEU A 96 -14.88 -13.39 -7.97
C LEU A 96 -15.06 -14.89 -7.90
N LEU A 97 -16.16 -15.34 -7.34
CA LEU A 97 -16.55 -16.74 -7.40
C LEU A 97 -16.78 -17.08 -8.88
N ASP A 98 -15.92 -17.91 -9.44
CA ASP A 98 -16.20 -18.52 -10.73
C ASP A 98 -17.50 -19.34 -10.61
N ASP A 99 -18.32 -19.35 -11.69
CA ASP A 99 -19.63 -20.02 -11.73
C ASP A 99 -19.58 -21.55 -11.51
N ASP A 100 -18.40 -22.15 -11.47
CA ASP A 100 -18.19 -23.52 -11.02
C ASP A 100 -17.90 -23.48 -9.52
N GLU A 101 -18.87 -23.91 -8.72
CA GLU A 101 -18.84 -24.11 -7.27
C GLU A 101 -17.76 -25.09 -6.81
N THR A 102 -16.55 -24.96 -7.28
CA THR A 102 -15.39 -25.56 -6.64
C THR A 102 -14.80 -24.49 -5.71
N PRO A 103 -14.91 -24.69 -4.38
CA PRO A 103 -14.00 -23.99 -3.49
C PRO A 103 -12.62 -24.31 -4.03
N VAL A 104 -11.88 -23.31 -4.48
CA VAL A 104 -10.44 -23.46 -4.69
C VAL A 104 -9.96 -23.92 -3.34
N GLU A 105 -9.53 -25.18 -3.23
CA GLU A 105 -8.88 -25.66 -2.03
C GLU A 105 -7.71 -24.73 -1.81
N GLU A 106 -7.69 -24.07 -0.66
CA GLU A 106 -6.67 -23.13 -0.19
C GLU A 106 -5.33 -23.87 -0.05
N GLU A 107 -4.68 -24.18 -1.17
CA GLU A 107 -3.38 -24.88 -1.14
C GLU A 107 -2.21 -24.00 -1.63
N ASP A 108 -2.45 -22.72 -1.90
CA ASP A 108 -1.35 -21.79 -2.14
C ASP A 108 -1.62 -20.48 -1.37
N ASP A 109 -0.64 -20.04 -0.59
CA ASP A 109 -0.59 -18.79 0.16
C ASP A 109 -0.59 -17.55 -0.79
N GLU A 110 -1.45 -17.55 -1.81
CA GLU A 110 -1.64 -16.41 -2.68
C GLU A 110 -2.74 -15.51 -2.10
N ASP A 111 -2.38 -14.25 -1.88
CA ASP A 111 -3.32 -13.22 -1.45
C ASP A 111 -4.52 -13.18 -2.43
N PRO A 112 -5.76 -13.03 -1.92
CA PRO A 112 -6.93 -13.01 -2.78
C PRO A 112 -6.85 -11.86 -3.79
N LEU A 113 -7.12 -12.15 -5.06
CA LEU A 113 -7.14 -11.14 -6.11
C LEU A 113 -8.24 -10.11 -5.83
N ILE A 114 -7.83 -8.85 -5.78
CA ILE A 114 -8.73 -7.72 -5.60
C ILE A 114 -9.11 -7.18 -6.98
N TYR A 115 -10.39 -7.21 -7.30
CA TYR A 115 -10.94 -6.66 -8.53
C TYR A 115 -11.50 -5.27 -8.29
N THR A 116 -11.12 -4.33 -9.14
CA THR A 116 -11.63 -2.96 -9.12
C THR A 116 -12.64 -2.75 -10.23
N VAL A 117 -13.78 -2.15 -9.91
CA VAL A 117 -14.78 -1.75 -10.91
C VAL A 117 -14.22 -0.60 -11.74
N THR A 118 -14.04 -0.84 -13.03
CA THR A 118 -13.49 0.15 -13.96
C THR A 118 -14.55 0.79 -14.85
N ASP A 119 -15.64 0.08 -15.12
CA ASP A 119 -16.77 0.60 -15.90
C ASP A 119 -18.10 -0.08 -15.51
N LEU A 120 -19.20 0.63 -15.70
CA LEU A 120 -20.56 0.18 -15.38
C LEU A 120 -21.47 0.38 -16.58
N ALA A 121 -22.09 -0.69 -17.03
CA ALA A 121 -23.20 -0.69 -17.98
C ALA A 121 -24.53 -0.94 -17.25
N GLU A 122 -25.65 -0.90 -17.97
CA GLU A 122 -26.98 -1.10 -17.38
C GLU A 122 -27.14 -2.47 -16.72
N ASP A 123 -26.58 -3.52 -17.34
CA ASP A 123 -26.70 -4.92 -16.92
C ASP A 123 -25.37 -5.60 -16.61
N LYS A 124 -24.23 -4.90 -16.82
CA LYS A 124 -22.88 -5.46 -16.69
C LYS A 124 -21.96 -4.53 -15.93
N VAL A 125 -20.95 -5.13 -15.32
CA VAL A 125 -19.84 -4.46 -14.64
C VAL A 125 -18.54 -4.95 -15.24
N VAL A 126 -17.60 -4.06 -15.46
CA VAL A 126 -16.23 -4.38 -15.88
C VAL A 126 -15.35 -4.31 -14.65
N LEU A 127 -14.64 -5.38 -14.42
CA LEU A 127 -13.76 -5.59 -13.28
C LEU A 127 -12.34 -5.82 -13.75
N ASP A 128 -11.38 -5.14 -13.14
CA ASP A 128 -9.96 -5.27 -13.44
C ASP A 128 -9.23 -5.78 -12.19
N GLY A 129 -8.64 -6.96 -12.29
CA GLY A 129 -7.83 -7.58 -11.25
C GLY A 129 -6.36 -7.19 -11.29
N ASN A 130 -5.95 -6.35 -12.26
CA ASN A 130 -4.59 -5.84 -12.31
C ASN A 130 -4.32 -4.84 -11.17
N HIS A 131 -3.05 -4.80 -10.73
CA HIS A 131 -2.63 -3.70 -9.87
C HIS A 131 -2.84 -2.35 -10.60
N PRO A 132 -3.28 -1.27 -9.92
CA PRO A 132 -3.55 0.03 -10.56
C PRO A 132 -2.37 0.61 -11.34
N LEU A 133 -1.13 0.21 -11.00
CA LEU A 133 0.11 0.64 -11.67
C LEU A 133 0.73 -0.43 -12.58
N ALA A 134 0.06 -1.57 -12.78
CA ALA A 134 0.52 -2.60 -13.70
C ALA A 134 0.60 -2.07 -15.13
N GLY A 135 1.61 -2.51 -15.87
CA GLY A 135 1.87 -2.08 -17.25
C GLY A 135 2.42 -0.67 -17.39
N LEU A 136 2.69 0.04 -16.30
CA LEU A 136 3.25 1.38 -16.32
C LEU A 136 4.75 1.36 -16.02
N ALA A 137 5.52 2.05 -16.88
CA ALA A 137 6.90 2.41 -16.53
C ALA A 137 6.87 3.55 -15.52
N LEU A 138 7.56 3.37 -14.41
CA LEU A 138 7.53 4.25 -13.26
C LEU A 138 8.89 4.88 -13.00
N LYS A 139 8.92 6.12 -12.54
CA LYS A 139 10.12 6.81 -12.09
C LYS A 139 10.04 7.02 -10.58
N PHE A 140 11.05 6.55 -9.88
CA PHE A 140 11.22 6.78 -8.45
C PHE A 140 12.33 7.79 -8.22
N TRP A 141 12.00 8.95 -7.71
CA TRP A 141 12.95 9.81 -7.07
C TRP A 141 13.13 9.37 -5.62
N LEU A 142 14.35 9.12 -5.19
CA LEU A 142 14.71 8.50 -3.93
C LEU A 142 15.71 9.37 -3.20
N VAL A 143 15.54 9.49 -1.87
CA VAL A 143 16.51 10.10 -0.97
C VAL A 143 16.74 9.21 0.23
N VAL A 144 17.98 8.84 0.49
CA VAL A 144 18.36 8.11 1.71
C VAL A 144 18.27 9.08 2.89
N SER A 145 17.25 8.92 3.73
CA SER A 145 17.01 9.82 4.87
C SER A 145 17.66 9.35 6.16
N ASP A 146 17.78 8.03 6.35
CA ASP A 146 18.46 7.44 7.49
C ASP A 146 18.97 6.02 7.17
N VAL A 147 20.02 5.59 7.87
CA VAL A 147 20.58 4.23 7.81
C VAL A 147 21.05 3.82 9.18
N ARG A 148 20.59 2.68 9.68
CA ARG A 148 21.05 2.07 10.93
C ARG A 148 21.33 0.58 10.79
N GLU A 149 22.03 0.00 11.70
CA GLU A 149 22.18 -1.46 11.75
C GLU A 149 20.85 -2.12 12.13
N ALA A 150 20.55 -3.27 11.50
CA ALA A 150 19.44 -4.08 11.88
C ALA A 150 19.71 -4.81 13.20
N THR A 151 18.70 -5.02 14.01
CA THR A 151 18.79 -5.86 15.21
C THR A 151 18.76 -7.35 14.84
N GLU A 152 19.14 -8.22 15.78
CA GLU A 152 19.07 -9.67 15.55
C GLU A 152 17.63 -10.13 15.26
N GLU A 153 16.66 -9.54 15.94
CA GLU A 153 15.23 -9.82 15.74
C GLU A 153 14.77 -9.39 14.33
N GLU A 154 15.15 -8.21 13.87
CA GLU A 154 14.83 -7.73 12.51
C GLU A 154 15.46 -8.60 11.41
N LEU A 155 16.64 -9.18 11.69
CA LEU A 155 17.28 -10.12 10.76
C LEU A 155 16.61 -11.50 10.74
N GLU A 156 16.09 -11.94 11.87
CA GLU A 156 15.33 -13.20 11.97
C GLU A 156 13.95 -13.08 11.32
N ASP A 157 13.28 -11.94 11.56
CA ASP A 157 11.95 -11.66 11.01
C ASP A 157 11.99 -11.27 9.52
N GLY A 158 13.14 -10.81 9.03
CA GLY A 158 13.30 -10.34 7.65
C GLY A 158 12.67 -8.97 7.36
N HIS A 159 12.23 -8.25 8.38
CA HIS A 159 11.60 -6.93 8.25
C HIS A 159 11.96 -6.01 9.43
N PRO A 160 11.88 -4.67 9.25
CA PRO A 160 12.15 -3.70 10.31
C PRO A 160 11.10 -3.79 11.41
N GLN A 161 11.53 -3.73 12.68
CA GLN A 161 10.62 -3.58 13.81
C GLN A 161 10.28 -2.11 14.05
N GLY A 162 9.02 -1.79 14.31
CA GLY A 162 8.55 -0.44 14.55
C GLY A 162 8.60 0.48 13.32
N ALA A 163 8.82 -0.08 12.16
CA ALA A 163 8.61 0.61 10.91
C ALA A 163 7.15 0.45 10.50
N PHE A 164 6.49 1.55 10.33
CA PHE A 164 5.19 1.73 9.74
C PHE A 164 4.59 0.50 9.04
N GLY A 165 4.33 -0.56 9.80
CA GLY A 165 3.13 -1.29 9.59
C GLY A 165 2.02 -0.32 9.97
N LEU A 166 0.95 -0.31 9.26
CA LEU A 166 -0.31 0.10 9.83
C LEU A 166 -0.52 -0.83 11.03
N ASP A 167 0.04 -0.44 12.18
CA ASP A 167 -0.37 -0.99 13.44
C ASP A 167 -1.83 -0.57 13.60
N VAL A 168 -2.70 -1.41 13.09
CA VAL A 168 -3.99 -1.57 13.69
C VAL A 168 -3.70 -2.30 15.00
N ASP A 169 -3.01 -1.63 15.90
CA ASP A 169 -3.06 -2.00 17.30
C ASP A 169 -4.50 -1.79 17.75
N ASP A 170 -5.23 -2.88 17.60
CA ASP A 170 -6.33 -3.18 18.48
C ASP A 170 -5.75 -3.37 19.89
N ASP A 171 -5.37 -2.28 20.50
CA ASP A 171 -5.17 -2.16 21.93
C ASP A 171 -6.10 -1.10 22.46
N SER A 172 -7.35 -1.51 22.48
CA SER A 172 -8.37 -1.13 23.41
C SER A 172 -7.85 -1.32 24.84
N ASP A 173 -7.14 -0.33 25.36
CA ASP A 173 -7.06 -0.05 26.79
C ASP A 173 -6.63 1.43 26.98
N MET A 174 -7.51 2.33 26.52
CA MET A 174 -7.60 3.65 27.13
C MET A 174 -8.97 3.77 27.76
N ASP A 175 -9.06 3.27 28.98
CA ASP A 175 -9.97 3.82 29.98
C ASP A 175 -9.63 5.32 30.15
N VAL A 176 -10.21 6.15 29.30
CA VAL A 176 -10.32 7.56 29.58
C VAL A 176 -11.77 7.80 30.02
N ASP A 177 -12.01 7.53 31.28
CA ASP A 177 -13.07 8.20 32.03
C ASP A 177 -12.75 9.70 32.05
N GLU A 178 -13.01 10.38 30.95
CA GLU A 178 -13.12 11.82 30.92
C GLU A 178 -14.55 12.18 30.53
N GLU A 179 -15.36 12.28 31.58
CA GLU A 179 -16.71 12.81 31.56
C GLU A 179 -16.67 14.21 30.88
N PRO A 180 -17.44 14.44 29.80
CA PRO A 180 -17.44 15.74 29.15
C PRO A 180 -18.01 16.79 30.13
N PRO A 181 -17.39 17.98 30.16
CA PRO A 181 -17.88 19.06 31.08
C PRO A 181 -19.30 19.42 30.70
N ALA A 182 -20.17 19.44 31.75
CA ALA A 182 -21.57 19.81 31.64
C ALA A 182 -21.72 21.19 30.96
N PRO A 183 -22.69 21.38 30.07
CA PRO A 183 -22.92 22.66 29.42
C PRO A 183 -23.32 23.72 30.46
N PRO A 184 -22.94 24.99 30.30
CA PRO A 184 -23.23 26.03 31.23
C PRO A 184 -24.75 26.25 31.33
N VAL A 185 -25.24 26.24 32.56
CA VAL A 185 -26.64 26.53 32.90
C VAL A 185 -26.91 27.99 32.52
N VAL A 186 -27.67 28.19 31.46
CA VAL A 186 -28.18 29.49 31.09
C VAL A 186 -29.33 29.83 32.05
N GLN A 187 -29.06 30.71 33.02
CA GLN A 187 -30.10 31.28 33.84
C GLN A 187 -30.98 32.21 33.00
N ARG A 188 -32.25 31.84 32.87
CA ARG A 188 -33.25 32.73 32.27
C ARG A 188 -33.53 33.87 33.23
N PRO A 189 -33.52 35.12 32.79
CA PRO A 189 -33.99 36.23 33.60
C PRO A 189 -35.50 36.13 33.81
N THR A 190 -35.90 36.10 35.07
CA THR A 190 -37.32 36.28 35.47
C THR A 190 -37.70 37.72 35.23
N LEU A 191 -38.64 37.92 34.32
CA LEU A 191 -39.33 39.19 34.13
C LEU A 191 -40.35 39.37 35.31
N HIS A 192 -40.18 40.43 36.01
CA HIS A 192 -41.23 41.01 36.83
C HIS A 192 -41.88 42.16 36.08
#